data_aa3bd3675f9da5eecb69f687ba04fd08
#
_entry.id   aa3bd3675f9da5eecb69f687ba04fd08
#
_cell.length_a   1.000
_cell.length_b   1.000
_cell.length_c   1.000
_cell.angle_alpha   90.00
_cell.angle_beta   90.00
_cell.angle_gamma   90.00
#
_symmetry.space_group_name_H-M   'P 1'
#
loop_
_entity.id
_entity.type
_entity.pdbx_description
1 polymer ?
#
loop_
_entity_poly.entity_id
_entity_poly.type
_entity_poly.pdbx_seq_one_letter_code
_entity_poly.pdbx_strand_id
1 'polypeptide(L)'
;MPTNIVFDFGAVLFTWQPHMLVQSHFPAEADTPAAARQLARDIFHHDDWKAFDGGMLELPTVIERTAQRLNLPHQTLQGLMSRIHEHLLPIPETVALLARLNERRERQGDVRLYFLSNMPRPYARALEQRHGFLKWFDGGVFSGDARLIKPQPEIFQLLQTRYALDPT
;
A
#
# COMPACT_ATOMS: atom_id res chain seq x y z
N MET A 1 -8.97 18.11 22.85
CA MET A 1 -8.80 16.71 22.40
C MET A 1 -7.56 16.63 21.52
N PRO A 2 -6.84 15.51 21.44
CA PRO A 2 -5.69 15.41 20.57
C PRO A 2 -6.13 15.46 19.10
N THR A 3 -5.27 16.01 18.24
CA THR A 3 -5.47 16.00 16.80
C THR A 3 -5.14 14.61 16.26
N ASN A 4 -6.07 14.00 15.55
CA ASN A 4 -5.86 12.72 14.90
C ASN A 4 -5.32 12.93 13.48
N ILE A 5 -4.16 12.34 13.17
CA ILE A 5 -3.54 12.42 11.85
C ILE A 5 -3.49 11.03 11.26
N VAL A 6 -4.05 10.88 10.04
CA VAL A 6 -4.11 9.61 9.34
C VAL A 6 -3.21 9.67 8.11
N PHE A 7 -2.25 8.76 8.01
CA PHE A 7 -1.35 8.62 6.87
C PHE A 7 -1.81 7.53 5.91
N ASP A 8 -1.61 7.75 4.63
CA ASP A 8 -1.54 6.67 3.63
C ASP A 8 -0.11 6.13 3.55
N PHE A 9 0.07 4.96 2.93
CA PHE A 9 1.39 4.38 2.69
C PHE A 9 1.88 4.65 1.27
N GLY A 10 1.20 4.13 0.27
CA GLY A 10 1.62 4.25 -1.13
C GLY A 10 1.62 5.71 -1.60
N ALA A 11 2.73 6.16 -2.18
CA ALA A 11 2.98 7.53 -2.63
C ALA A 11 2.88 8.62 -1.53
N VAL A 12 2.82 8.21 -0.25
CA VAL A 12 2.84 9.10 0.92
C VAL A 12 4.01 8.75 1.84
N LEU A 13 3.99 7.60 2.50
CA LEU A 13 5.11 7.12 3.34
C LEU A 13 6.14 6.32 2.54
N PHE A 14 5.69 5.62 1.51
CA PHE A 14 6.50 4.77 0.66
C PHE A 14 6.31 5.13 -0.80
N THR A 15 7.38 5.00 -1.58
CA THR A 15 7.30 5.18 -3.03
C THR A 15 6.34 4.16 -3.64
N TRP A 16 5.56 4.61 -4.64
CA TRP A 16 4.73 3.74 -5.46
C TRP A 16 4.82 4.17 -6.92
N GLN A 17 5.60 3.44 -7.71
CA GLN A 17 5.92 3.77 -9.10
C GLN A 17 5.68 2.54 -10.00
N PRO A 18 4.44 2.07 -10.13
CA PRO A 18 4.13 0.82 -10.80
C PRO A 18 4.56 0.78 -12.27
N HIS A 19 4.52 1.91 -12.99
CA HIS A 19 4.98 2.00 -14.38
C HIS A 19 6.48 1.72 -14.52
N MET A 20 7.30 2.13 -13.57
CA MET A 20 8.74 1.83 -13.58
C MET A 20 9.00 0.36 -13.26
N LEU A 21 8.22 -0.23 -12.35
CA LEU A 21 8.32 -1.65 -12.04
C LEU A 21 8.01 -2.53 -13.25
N VAL A 22 6.92 -2.24 -13.97
CA VAL A 22 6.57 -3.01 -15.17
C VAL A 22 7.58 -2.77 -16.29
N GLN A 23 8.08 -1.57 -16.47
CA GLN A 23 9.09 -1.27 -17.50
C GLN A 23 10.39 -2.05 -17.27
N SER A 24 10.81 -2.21 -16.01
CA SER A 24 12.03 -2.96 -15.68
C SER A 24 11.90 -4.46 -15.84
N HIS A 25 10.69 -5.01 -15.68
CA HIS A 25 10.43 -6.46 -15.78
C HIS A 25 9.90 -6.91 -17.15
N PHE A 26 9.23 -6.02 -17.86
CA PHE A 26 8.58 -6.27 -19.14
C PHE A 26 9.02 -5.24 -20.21
N PRO A 27 10.32 -5.17 -20.54
CA PRO A 27 10.83 -4.13 -21.45
C PRO A 27 10.27 -4.24 -22.88
N ALA A 28 9.81 -5.43 -23.29
CA ALA A 28 9.20 -5.60 -24.60
C ALA A 28 7.75 -5.10 -24.64
N GLU A 29 6.97 -5.33 -23.60
CA GLU A 29 5.57 -4.94 -23.46
C GLU A 29 5.43 -3.48 -22.98
N ALA A 30 6.46 -2.94 -22.35
CA ALA A 30 6.52 -1.59 -21.77
C ALA A 30 7.69 -0.77 -22.36
N ASP A 31 7.86 -0.85 -23.70
CA ASP A 31 8.96 -0.24 -24.46
C ASP A 31 8.91 1.30 -24.49
N THR A 32 7.74 1.86 -24.19
CA THR A 32 7.52 3.31 -24.09
C THR A 32 6.92 3.70 -22.75
N PRO A 33 7.10 4.96 -22.29
CA PRO A 33 6.43 5.44 -21.08
C PRO A 33 4.89 5.31 -21.11
N ALA A 34 4.29 5.39 -22.29
CA ALA A 34 2.84 5.22 -22.45
C ALA A 34 2.44 3.75 -22.28
N ALA A 35 3.16 2.83 -22.93
CA ALA A 35 2.96 1.39 -22.78
C ALA A 35 3.18 0.93 -21.33
N ALA A 36 4.23 1.42 -20.67
CA ALA A 36 4.50 1.13 -19.26
C ALA A 36 3.35 1.57 -18.33
N ARG A 37 2.83 2.78 -18.54
CA ARG A 37 1.66 3.26 -17.79
C ARG A 37 0.40 2.45 -18.07
N GLN A 38 0.19 2.03 -19.35
CA GLN A 38 -0.96 1.20 -19.68
C GLN A 38 -0.85 -0.16 -19.03
N LEU A 39 0.27 -0.86 -19.18
CA LEU A 39 0.49 -2.16 -18.58
C LEU A 39 0.36 -2.12 -17.04
N ALA A 40 0.89 -1.07 -16.41
CA ALA A 40 0.72 -0.86 -14.98
C ALA A 40 -0.75 -0.73 -14.57
N ARG A 41 -1.57 0.02 -15.34
CA ARG A 41 -3.02 0.09 -15.09
C ARG A 41 -3.68 -1.27 -15.26
N ASP A 42 -3.35 -1.99 -16.33
CA ASP A 42 -3.94 -3.29 -16.63
C ASP A 42 -3.64 -4.33 -15.55
N ILE A 43 -2.50 -4.23 -14.89
CA ILE A 43 -2.12 -5.09 -13.77
C ILE A 43 -2.77 -4.60 -12.46
N PHE A 44 -2.49 -3.36 -12.06
CA PHE A 44 -2.73 -2.87 -10.69
C PHE A 44 -4.09 -2.19 -10.47
N HIS A 45 -4.86 -1.92 -11.53
CA HIS A 45 -6.24 -1.41 -11.40
C HIS A 45 -7.30 -2.46 -11.72
N HIS A 46 -6.90 -3.69 -12.04
CA HIS A 46 -7.82 -4.79 -12.30
C HIS A 46 -8.48 -5.29 -11.01
N ASP A 47 -9.66 -5.90 -11.14
CA ASP A 47 -10.43 -6.37 -9.99
C ASP A 47 -9.73 -7.50 -9.22
N ASP A 48 -8.94 -8.35 -9.88
CA ASP A 48 -8.11 -9.35 -9.19
C ASP A 48 -7.08 -8.70 -8.26
N TRP A 49 -6.46 -7.58 -8.68
CA TRP A 49 -5.55 -6.84 -7.82
C TRP A 49 -6.28 -6.20 -6.64
N LYS A 50 -7.44 -5.58 -6.89
CA LYS A 50 -8.29 -5.02 -5.82
C LYS A 50 -8.73 -6.09 -4.82
N ALA A 51 -9.07 -7.29 -5.31
CA ALA A 51 -9.40 -8.42 -4.45
C ALA A 51 -8.20 -8.90 -3.62
N PHE A 52 -6.99 -8.84 -4.16
CA PHE A 52 -5.75 -9.10 -3.42
C PHE A 52 -5.47 -8.00 -2.39
N ASP A 53 -5.59 -6.72 -2.76
CA ASP A 53 -5.50 -5.59 -1.82
C ASP A 53 -6.48 -5.75 -0.66
N GLY A 54 -7.69 -6.23 -0.94
CA GLY A 54 -8.73 -6.51 0.05
C GLY A 54 -8.60 -7.85 0.77
N GLY A 55 -7.53 -8.63 0.54
CA GLY A 55 -7.32 -9.93 1.19
C GLY A 55 -8.34 -11.01 0.83
N MET A 56 -9.02 -10.87 -0.31
CA MET A 56 -10.00 -11.83 -0.83
C MET A 56 -9.40 -12.80 -1.86
N LEU A 57 -8.26 -12.47 -2.46
CA LEU A 57 -7.47 -13.35 -3.31
C LEU A 57 -6.05 -13.48 -2.76
N GLU A 58 -5.48 -14.66 -2.98
CA GLU A 58 -4.08 -14.93 -2.66
C GLU A 58 -3.16 -14.58 -3.83
N LEU A 59 -1.92 -14.22 -3.53
CA LEU A 59 -0.94 -13.77 -4.53
C LEU A 59 -0.74 -14.76 -5.70
N PRO A 60 -0.61 -16.10 -5.50
CA PRO A 60 -0.46 -17.04 -6.61
C PRO A 60 -1.64 -17.00 -7.60
N THR A 61 -2.86 -16.85 -7.09
CA THR A 61 -4.07 -16.76 -7.93
C THR A 61 -4.09 -15.49 -8.76
N VAL A 62 -3.67 -14.36 -8.17
CA VAL A 62 -3.58 -13.09 -8.89
C VAL A 62 -2.53 -13.15 -9.99
N ILE A 63 -1.37 -13.75 -9.70
CA ILE A 63 -0.29 -13.93 -10.68
C ILE A 63 -0.80 -14.77 -11.87
N GLU A 64 -1.40 -15.92 -11.59
CA GLU A 64 -1.92 -16.85 -12.61
C GLU A 64 -2.94 -16.15 -13.52
N ARG A 65 -3.97 -15.53 -12.94
CA ARG A 65 -5.02 -14.85 -13.69
C ARG A 65 -4.50 -13.66 -14.50
N THR A 66 -3.58 -12.90 -13.94
CA THR A 66 -2.99 -11.75 -14.62
C THR A 66 -2.09 -12.18 -15.77
N ALA A 67 -1.27 -13.24 -15.58
CA ALA A 67 -0.42 -13.80 -16.63
C ALA A 67 -1.26 -14.29 -17.81
N GLN A 68 -2.32 -15.03 -17.55
CA GLN A 68 -3.24 -15.54 -18.60
C GLN A 68 -3.96 -14.37 -19.32
N ARG A 69 -4.53 -13.44 -18.57
CA ARG A 69 -5.31 -12.34 -19.13
C ARG A 69 -4.49 -11.40 -20.00
N LEU A 70 -3.26 -11.11 -19.61
CA LEU A 70 -2.37 -10.18 -20.32
C LEU A 70 -1.34 -10.88 -21.21
N ASN A 71 -1.39 -12.21 -21.29
CA ASN A 71 -0.41 -13.04 -22.01
C ASN A 71 1.04 -12.70 -21.63
N LEU A 72 1.29 -12.52 -20.32
CA LEU A 72 2.62 -12.23 -19.78
C LEU A 72 3.34 -13.49 -19.31
N PRO A 73 4.68 -13.53 -19.38
CA PRO A 73 5.46 -14.64 -18.83
C PRO A 73 5.21 -14.80 -17.32
N HIS A 74 4.66 -15.94 -16.91
CA HIS A 74 4.26 -16.20 -15.51
C HIS A 74 5.42 -16.01 -14.53
N GLN A 75 6.61 -16.53 -14.84
CA GLN A 75 7.77 -16.42 -13.95
C GLN A 75 8.23 -14.96 -13.75
N THR A 76 8.20 -14.15 -14.81
CA THR A 76 8.54 -12.73 -14.73
C THR A 76 7.53 -11.98 -13.87
N LEU A 77 6.24 -12.23 -14.06
CA LEU A 77 5.19 -11.62 -13.26
C LEU A 77 5.26 -12.07 -11.79
N GLN A 78 5.55 -13.33 -11.54
CA GLN A 78 5.79 -13.85 -10.19
C GLN A 78 6.99 -13.15 -9.54
N GLY A 79 8.09 -13.00 -10.25
CA GLY A 79 9.27 -12.28 -9.77
C GLY A 79 8.96 -10.84 -9.39
N LEU A 80 8.19 -10.12 -10.22
CA LEU A 80 7.74 -8.77 -9.93
C LEU A 80 6.84 -8.73 -8.69
N MET A 81 5.72 -9.46 -8.73
CA MET A 81 4.67 -9.35 -7.71
C MET A 81 5.13 -9.85 -6.33
N SER A 82 5.95 -10.90 -6.27
CA SER A 82 6.46 -11.42 -4.98
C SER A 82 7.38 -10.43 -4.25
N ARG A 83 7.96 -9.47 -4.97
CA ARG A 83 8.97 -8.55 -4.45
C ARG A 83 8.54 -7.08 -4.44
N ILE A 84 7.28 -6.77 -4.71
CA ILE A 84 6.78 -5.38 -4.70
C ILE A 84 7.15 -4.66 -3.40
N HIS A 85 7.03 -5.33 -2.24
CA HIS A 85 7.37 -4.75 -0.95
C HIS A 85 8.85 -4.30 -0.83
N GLU A 86 9.75 -4.84 -1.63
CA GLU A 86 11.15 -4.42 -1.67
C GLU A 86 11.34 -3.08 -2.41
N HIS A 87 10.40 -2.73 -3.29
CA HIS A 87 10.38 -1.50 -4.07
C HIS A 87 9.58 -0.37 -3.40
N LEU A 88 8.89 -0.68 -2.30
CA LEU A 88 8.23 0.32 -1.46
C LEU A 88 9.26 0.95 -0.54
N LEU A 89 10.00 1.95 -1.06
CA LEU A 89 11.04 2.64 -0.32
C LEU A 89 10.45 3.78 0.51
N PRO A 90 10.90 3.98 1.76
CA PRO A 90 10.46 5.13 2.57
C PRO A 90 10.74 6.46 1.86
N ILE A 91 9.76 7.38 1.89
CA ILE A 91 9.92 8.75 1.41
C ILE A 91 10.52 9.57 2.55
N PRO A 92 11.77 10.04 2.44
CA PRO A 92 12.50 10.62 3.57
C PRO A 92 11.79 11.82 4.21
N GLU A 93 11.18 12.68 3.38
CA GLU A 93 10.49 13.89 3.84
C GLU A 93 9.26 13.57 4.68
N THR A 94 8.47 12.59 4.26
CA THR A 94 7.27 12.16 4.98
C THR A 94 7.62 11.37 6.23
N VAL A 95 8.66 10.54 6.20
CA VAL A 95 9.16 9.84 7.40
C VAL A 95 9.72 10.85 8.41
N ALA A 96 10.42 11.89 7.96
CA ALA A 96 10.89 12.96 8.85
C ALA A 96 9.72 13.76 9.47
N LEU A 97 8.63 13.97 8.71
CA LEU A 97 7.41 14.57 9.27
C LEU A 97 6.81 13.66 10.34
N LEU A 98 6.67 12.37 10.04
CA LEU A 98 6.14 11.39 11.01
C LEU A 98 6.99 11.34 12.29
N ALA A 99 8.32 11.39 12.17
CA ALA A 99 9.24 11.46 13.32
C ALA A 99 8.97 12.69 14.20
N ARG A 100 8.87 13.88 13.60
CA ARG A 100 8.56 15.13 14.34
C ARG A 100 7.19 15.06 15.03
N LEU A 101 6.19 14.48 14.37
CA LEU A 101 4.87 14.30 14.97
C LEU A 101 4.90 13.29 16.12
N ASN A 102 5.68 12.23 16.01
CA ASN A 102 5.90 11.28 17.10
C ASN A 102 6.57 11.96 18.31
N GLU A 103 7.63 12.75 18.10
CA GLU A 103 8.28 13.52 19.17
C GLU A 103 7.32 14.52 19.83
N ARG A 104 6.47 15.19 19.05
CA ARG A 104 5.43 16.09 19.57
C ARG A 104 4.42 15.32 20.40
N ARG A 105 3.96 14.16 19.93
CA ARG A 105 3.07 13.27 20.68
C ARG A 105 3.65 12.90 22.05
N GLU A 106 4.93 12.50 22.06
CA GLU A 106 5.60 12.10 23.30
C GLU A 106 5.76 13.25 24.30
N ARG A 107 6.01 14.46 23.81
CA ARG A 107 6.22 15.63 24.65
C ARG A 107 4.94 16.32 25.10
N GLN A 108 3.91 16.37 24.26
CA GLN A 108 2.72 17.21 24.48
C GLN A 108 1.42 16.39 24.60
N GLY A 109 1.38 15.18 24.05
CA GLY A 109 0.20 14.32 24.09
C GLY A 109 -1.00 14.84 23.28
N ASP A 110 -0.78 15.86 22.43
CA ASP A 110 -1.82 16.57 21.70
C ASP A 110 -2.04 16.05 20.27
N VAL A 111 -1.33 14.97 19.88
CA VAL A 111 -1.42 14.30 18.57
C VAL A 111 -1.60 12.81 18.76
N ARG A 112 -2.36 12.20 17.85
CA ARG A 112 -2.45 10.74 17.65
C ARG A 112 -2.17 10.41 16.19
N LEU A 113 -1.44 9.33 15.96
CA LEU A 113 -0.94 8.95 14.64
C LEU A 113 -1.58 7.63 14.20
N TYR A 114 -2.26 7.66 13.08
CA TYR A 114 -2.93 6.49 12.50
C TYR A 114 -2.55 6.31 11.04
N PHE A 115 -2.83 5.15 10.49
CA PHE A 115 -2.72 4.92 9.05
C PHE A 115 -3.96 4.23 8.46
N LEU A 116 -4.18 4.47 7.17
CA LEU A 116 -5.20 3.80 6.37
C LEU A 116 -4.65 3.53 4.97
N SER A 117 -4.36 2.28 4.65
CA SER A 117 -3.70 1.93 3.39
C SER A 117 -4.36 0.73 2.70
N ASN A 118 -4.53 0.84 1.36
CA ASN A 118 -4.76 -0.32 0.53
C ASN A 118 -3.43 -1.07 0.41
N MET A 119 -3.30 -2.16 1.14
CA MET A 119 -2.07 -2.93 1.24
C MET A 119 -2.39 -4.41 1.48
N PRO A 120 -1.99 -5.30 0.56
CA PRO A 120 -2.16 -6.72 0.75
C PRO A 120 -1.41 -7.21 1.98
N ARG A 121 -1.98 -8.17 2.66
CA ARG A 121 -1.42 -8.70 3.92
C ARG A 121 0.06 -9.10 3.84
N PRO A 122 0.55 -9.80 2.79
CA PRO A 122 1.96 -10.18 2.72
C PRO A 122 2.90 -8.97 2.69
N TYR A 123 2.54 -7.91 1.95
CA TYR A 123 3.37 -6.71 1.86
C TYR A 123 3.30 -5.88 3.15
N ALA A 124 2.12 -5.79 3.76
CA ALA A 124 1.97 -5.14 5.06
C ALA A 124 2.92 -5.75 6.11
N ARG A 125 2.93 -7.07 6.23
CA ARG A 125 3.82 -7.78 7.18
C ARG A 125 5.30 -7.58 6.87
N ALA A 126 5.68 -7.59 5.59
CA ALA A 126 7.06 -7.33 5.18
C ALA A 126 7.51 -5.91 5.54
N LEU A 127 6.64 -4.89 5.32
CA LEU A 127 6.95 -3.51 5.70
C LEU A 127 7.04 -3.33 7.21
N GLU A 128 6.13 -3.91 7.99
CA GLU A 128 6.15 -3.87 9.46
C GLU A 128 7.44 -4.47 10.04
N GLN A 129 7.93 -5.57 9.45
CA GLN A 129 9.19 -6.20 9.87
C GLN A 129 10.41 -5.36 9.50
N ARG A 130 10.38 -4.69 8.34
CA ARG A 130 11.53 -3.98 7.79
C ARG A 130 11.70 -2.57 8.35
N HIS A 131 10.60 -1.89 8.72
CA HIS A 131 10.61 -0.46 9.04
C HIS A 131 10.15 -0.18 10.46
N GLY A 132 11.11 0.05 11.37
CA GLY A 132 10.83 0.28 12.80
C GLY A 132 9.97 1.52 13.09
N PHE A 133 9.98 2.54 12.21
CA PHE A 133 9.16 3.74 12.38
C PHE A 133 7.65 3.48 12.27
N LEU A 134 7.23 2.34 11.72
CA LEU A 134 5.81 1.96 11.71
C LEU A 134 5.25 1.71 13.12
N LYS A 135 6.12 1.48 14.10
CA LYS A 135 5.74 1.38 15.52
C LYS A 135 5.36 2.72 16.15
N TRP A 136 5.60 3.85 15.47
CA TRP A 136 5.18 5.16 15.95
C TRP A 136 3.68 5.42 15.79
N PHE A 137 2.97 4.63 15.01
CA PHE A 137 1.53 4.73 14.90
C PHE A 137 0.82 4.18 16.15
N ASP A 138 -0.20 4.89 16.62
CA ASP A 138 -1.11 4.45 17.67
C ASP A 138 -2.04 3.33 17.15
N GLY A 139 -2.16 3.20 15.84
CA GLY A 139 -2.90 2.15 15.17
C GLY A 139 -3.17 2.45 13.71
N GLY A 140 -3.94 1.59 13.06
CA GLY A 140 -4.31 1.79 11.66
C GLY A 140 -5.05 0.60 11.06
N VAL A 141 -5.31 0.71 9.77
CA VAL A 141 -6.01 -0.31 9.00
C VAL A 141 -5.28 -0.58 7.69
N PHE A 142 -4.91 -1.83 7.48
CA PHE A 142 -4.56 -2.37 6.18
C PHE A 142 -5.78 -3.03 5.55
N SER A 143 -6.06 -2.73 4.30
CA SER A 143 -7.19 -3.31 3.55
C SER A 143 -7.18 -4.84 3.54
N GLY A 144 -5.99 -5.45 3.39
CA GLY A 144 -5.83 -6.90 3.39
C GLY A 144 -6.27 -7.58 4.68
N ASP A 145 -6.19 -6.90 5.83
CA ASP A 145 -6.69 -7.41 7.11
C ASP A 145 -8.17 -7.12 7.31
N ALA A 146 -8.64 -5.99 6.79
CA ALA A 146 -10.02 -5.52 6.97
C ALA A 146 -11.03 -6.16 6.01
N ARG A 147 -10.57 -6.71 4.90
CA ARG A 147 -11.40 -7.14 3.76
C ARG A 147 -12.27 -6.01 3.17
N LEU A 148 -11.75 -4.80 3.26
CA LEU A 148 -12.33 -3.56 2.75
C LEU A 148 -11.23 -2.76 2.07
N ILE A 149 -11.54 -2.04 1.00
CA ILE A 149 -10.56 -1.21 0.28
C ILE A 149 -11.03 0.24 0.18
N LYS A 150 -10.11 1.19 0.16
CA LYS A 150 -10.42 2.56 -0.25
C LYS A 150 -10.80 2.55 -1.74
N PRO A 151 -11.81 3.30 -2.19
CA PRO A 151 -12.55 4.35 -1.47
C PRO A 151 -13.88 3.90 -0.83
N GLN A 152 -14.08 2.61 -0.52
CA GLN A 152 -15.30 2.14 0.13
C GLN A 152 -15.50 2.89 1.46
N PRO A 153 -16.69 3.48 1.72
CA PRO A 153 -16.96 4.21 2.96
C PRO A 153 -16.74 3.39 4.23
N GLU A 154 -16.95 2.09 4.14
CA GLU A 154 -16.89 1.14 5.26
C GLU A 154 -15.47 1.04 5.85
N ILE A 155 -14.41 1.21 5.04
CA ILE A 155 -13.03 1.16 5.58
C ILE A 155 -12.72 2.40 6.42
N PHE A 156 -13.27 3.56 6.06
CA PHE A 156 -13.13 4.79 6.83
C PHE A 156 -13.94 4.69 8.14
N GLN A 157 -15.18 4.19 8.07
CA GLN A 157 -16.00 3.93 9.24
C GLN A 157 -15.35 2.92 10.20
N LEU A 158 -14.70 1.88 9.66
CA LEU A 158 -13.95 0.92 10.46
C LEU A 158 -12.81 1.60 11.23
N LEU A 159 -12.02 2.46 10.57
CA LEU A 159 -10.96 3.22 11.22
C LEU A 159 -11.51 4.11 12.33
N GLN A 160 -12.57 4.88 12.02
CA GLN A 160 -13.22 5.77 12.98
C GLN A 160 -13.75 5.02 14.21
N THR A 161 -14.50 3.94 13.99
CA THR A 161 -15.07 3.15 15.08
C THR A 161 -14.02 2.46 15.93
N ARG A 162 -12.99 1.88 15.27
CA ARG A 162 -11.93 1.13 15.96
C ARG A 162 -11.13 1.99 16.93
N TYR A 163 -10.90 3.24 16.59
CA TYR A 163 -10.05 4.16 17.35
C TYR A 163 -10.82 5.35 17.94
N ALA A 164 -12.16 5.31 17.90
CA ALA A 164 -13.03 6.38 18.38
C ALA A 164 -12.64 7.77 17.82
N LEU A 165 -12.39 7.83 16.49
CA LEU A 165 -12.01 9.06 15.82
C LEU A 165 -13.25 9.87 15.47
N ASP A 166 -13.22 11.17 15.80
CA ASP A 166 -14.25 12.12 15.39
C ASP A 166 -13.79 12.84 14.11
N PRO A 167 -14.50 12.66 12.98
CA PRO A 167 -14.22 13.40 11.76
C PRO A 167 -14.70 14.84 11.92
N THR A 168 -13.79 15.76 12.15
CA THR A 168 -14.05 17.22 12.17
C THR A 168 -13.65 17.85 10.84
#